data_c957a1c284eaa00f3a60d2b70faf68f8
#
_entry.id   c957a1c284eaa00f3a60d2b70faf68f8
#
_cell.length_a   1.000
_cell.length_b   1.000
_cell.length_c   1.000
_cell.angle_alpha   90.00
_cell.angle_beta   90.00
_cell.angle_gamma   90.00
#
_symmetry.space_group_name_H-M   'P 1'
#
loop_
_entity.id
_entity.type
_entity.pdbx_description
1 polymer ?
#
loop_
_entity_poly.entity_id
_entity_poly.type
_entity_poly.pdbx_seq_one_letter_code
_entity_poly.pdbx_strand_id
1 'polypeptide(L)'
;MDYNSKRDTAIFWYMTHNHRGKDRVVNYGFLLKIINHAFGGNYYFKTKDSLRAYLNDLFDRYSEYNYTLISTAQGVFVAENKQEIIECAERIRRHAMGELRKYAKLMKLPLDEQLLVNFNTKKIEAVKRY
;
A
#
# COMPACT_ATOMS: atom_id res chain seq x y z
N MET A 1 -22.67 -13.63 10.70
CA MET A 1 -21.66 -12.98 9.85
C MET A 1 -22.18 -12.94 8.42
N ASP A 2 -22.25 -11.77 7.82
CA ASP A 2 -22.70 -11.63 6.46
C ASP A 2 -21.63 -12.09 5.44
N TYR A 3 -22.00 -12.15 4.17
CA TYR A 3 -21.10 -12.62 3.12
C TYR A 3 -19.89 -11.69 2.95
N ASN A 4 -20.08 -10.37 3.06
CA ASN A 4 -18.99 -9.42 2.94
C ASN A 4 -17.93 -9.62 4.02
N SER A 5 -18.37 -9.84 5.27
CA SER A 5 -17.43 -10.10 6.37
C SER A 5 -16.65 -11.39 6.16
N LYS A 6 -17.30 -12.44 5.64
CA LYS A 6 -16.61 -13.70 5.31
C LYS A 6 -15.60 -13.52 4.20
N ARG A 7 -15.99 -12.79 3.15
CA ARG A 7 -15.08 -12.48 2.05
C ARG A 7 -13.88 -11.67 2.52
N ASP A 8 -14.12 -10.62 3.30
CA ASP A 8 -13.07 -9.75 3.81
C ASP A 8 -12.07 -10.54 4.66
N THR A 9 -12.56 -11.37 5.56
CA THR A 9 -11.72 -12.22 6.40
C THR A 9 -10.90 -13.19 5.56
N ALA A 10 -11.53 -13.83 4.59
CA ALA A 10 -10.84 -14.80 3.72
C ALA A 10 -9.74 -14.14 2.89
N ILE A 11 -10.01 -12.97 2.31
CA ILE A 11 -9.03 -12.25 1.49
C ILE A 11 -7.88 -11.75 2.35
N PHE A 12 -8.18 -11.19 3.53
CA PHE A 12 -7.14 -10.71 4.44
C PHE A 12 -6.16 -11.82 4.82
N TRP A 13 -6.67 -12.97 5.25
CA TRP A 13 -5.81 -14.09 5.65
C TRP A 13 -5.12 -14.75 4.46
N TYR A 14 -5.76 -14.76 3.30
CA TYR A 14 -5.10 -15.22 2.08
C TYR A 14 -3.86 -14.37 1.76
N MET A 15 -3.99 -13.06 1.81
CA MET A 15 -2.88 -12.16 1.54
C MET A 15 -1.75 -12.32 2.56
N THR A 16 -2.09 -12.38 3.84
CA THR A 16 -1.08 -12.48 4.90
C THR A 16 -0.35 -13.83 4.92
N HIS A 17 -0.97 -14.89 4.41
CA HIS A 17 -0.36 -16.22 4.36
C HIS A 17 0.37 -16.53 3.06
N ASN A 18 -0.08 -15.97 1.94
CA ASN A 18 0.45 -16.36 0.63
C ASN A 18 1.32 -15.29 -0.03
N HIS A 19 1.15 -14.02 0.35
CA HIS A 19 1.85 -12.91 -0.28
C HIS A 19 2.52 -12.02 0.75
N ARG A 20 3.24 -12.64 1.66
CA ARG A 20 3.99 -11.97 2.70
C ARG A 20 5.47 -11.90 2.30
N GLY A 21 6.03 -10.70 2.27
CA GLY A 21 7.38 -10.44 1.83
C GLY A 21 7.46 -10.07 0.35
N LYS A 22 8.48 -9.28 0.00
CA LYS A 22 8.66 -8.77 -1.37
C LYS A 22 8.88 -9.89 -2.40
N ASP A 23 9.39 -11.03 -1.96
CA ASP A 23 9.61 -12.19 -2.85
C ASP A 23 8.32 -12.91 -3.23
N ARG A 24 7.22 -12.57 -2.56
CA ARG A 24 5.89 -13.13 -2.80
C ARG A 24 4.90 -12.08 -3.33
N VAL A 25 5.42 -11.04 -3.96
CA VAL A 25 4.59 -10.02 -4.59
C VAL A 25 3.67 -10.66 -5.62
N VAL A 26 2.41 -10.22 -5.67
CA VAL A 26 1.43 -10.71 -6.62
C VAL A 26 0.96 -9.55 -7.49
N ASN A 27 0.92 -9.80 -8.81
CA ASN A 27 0.39 -8.84 -9.77
C ASN A 27 -1.10 -8.62 -9.54
N TYR A 28 -1.55 -7.37 -9.61
CA TYR A 28 -2.96 -7.04 -9.41
C TYR A 28 -3.90 -7.75 -10.39
N GLY A 29 -3.49 -7.88 -11.64
CA GLY A 29 -4.31 -8.58 -12.64
C GLY A 29 -4.51 -10.06 -12.31
N PHE A 30 -3.46 -10.71 -11.86
CA PHE A 30 -3.53 -12.11 -11.43
C PHE A 30 -4.37 -12.27 -10.17
N LEU A 31 -4.15 -11.39 -9.18
CA LEU A 31 -4.91 -11.40 -7.93
C LEU A 31 -6.40 -11.16 -8.19
N LEU A 32 -6.72 -10.25 -9.11
CA LEU A 32 -8.08 -9.97 -9.53
C LEU A 32 -8.78 -11.23 -10.03
N LYS A 33 -8.09 -12.01 -10.86
CA LYS A 33 -8.64 -13.27 -11.39
C LYS A 33 -8.89 -14.29 -10.29
N ILE A 34 -7.94 -14.42 -9.36
CA ILE A 34 -8.06 -15.35 -8.23
C ILE A 34 -9.26 -15.01 -7.37
N ILE A 35 -9.38 -13.74 -6.97
CA ILE A 35 -10.45 -13.29 -6.10
C ILE A 35 -11.81 -13.41 -6.78
N ASN A 36 -11.92 -12.99 -8.04
CA ASN A 36 -13.17 -13.08 -8.78
C ASN A 36 -13.60 -14.51 -9.03
N HIS A 37 -12.65 -15.42 -9.23
CA HIS A 37 -12.95 -16.85 -9.36
C HIS A 37 -13.51 -17.41 -8.05
N ALA A 38 -12.93 -17.00 -6.91
CA ALA A 38 -13.33 -17.51 -5.60
C ALA A 38 -14.66 -16.92 -5.12
N PHE A 39 -14.91 -15.63 -5.44
CA PHE A 39 -16.05 -14.88 -4.88
C PHE A 39 -16.98 -14.26 -5.92
N GLY A 40 -17.06 -14.75 -7.12
CA GLY A 40 -17.81 -14.17 -8.22
C GLY A 40 -19.20 -13.61 -7.91
N GLY A 41 -20.02 -13.34 -8.91
CA GLY A 41 -21.34 -12.78 -8.73
C GLY A 41 -21.33 -11.30 -8.38
N ASN A 42 -22.12 -10.90 -7.38
CA ASN A 42 -22.25 -9.50 -6.97
C ASN A 42 -21.00 -8.92 -6.29
N TYR A 43 -20.03 -9.77 -5.96
CA TYR A 43 -18.79 -9.38 -5.25
C TYR A 43 -17.59 -9.31 -6.17
N TYR A 44 -17.85 -9.26 -7.47
CA TYR A 44 -16.86 -9.21 -8.53
C TYR A 44 -16.19 -7.83 -8.60
N PHE A 45 -14.86 -7.81 -8.69
CA PHE A 45 -14.10 -6.58 -8.93
C PHE A 45 -13.89 -6.41 -10.43
N LYS A 46 -14.30 -5.27 -10.98
CA LYS A 46 -14.21 -5.00 -12.42
C LYS A 46 -12.82 -4.57 -12.86
N THR A 47 -12.11 -3.82 -12.01
CA THR A 47 -10.82 -3.22 -12.37
C THR A 47 -9.77 -3.47 -11.31
N LYS A 48 -8.49 -3.34 -11.72
CA LYS A 48 -7.36 -3.38 -10.78
C LYS A 48 -7.43 -2.25 -9.77
N ASP A 49 -7.91 -1.07 -10.18
CA ASP A 49 -8.01 0.09 -9.29
C ASP A 49 -9.05 -0.13 -8.19
N SER A 50 -10.18 -0.74 -8.53
CA SER A 50 -11.20 -1.07 -7.51
C SER A 50 -10.67 -2.11 -6.52
N LEU A 51 -9.90 -3.09 -6.99
CA LEU A 51 -9.26 -4.07 -6.12
C LEU A 51 -8.21 -3.41 -5.22
N ARG A 52 -7.39 -2.53 -5.77
CA ARG A 52 -6.37 -1.78 -5.00
C ARG A 52 -7.02 -0.97 -3.88
N ALA A 53 -8.08 -0.22 -4.20
CA ALA A 53 -8.81 0.58 -3.22
C ALA A 53 -9.42 -0.31 -2.13
N TYR A 54 -10.00 -1.44 -2.53
CA TYR A 54 -10.57 -2.41 -1.59
C TYR A 54 -9.52 -2.96 -0.62
N LEU A 55 -8.35 -3.37 -1.14
CA LEU A 55 -7.28 -3.92 -0.29
C LEU A 55 -6.74 -2.89 0.70
N ASN A 56 -6.55 -1.65 0.27
CA ASN A 56 -6.11 -0.58 1.16
C ASN A 56 -7.12 -0.35 2.29
N ASP A 57 -8.41 -0.30 1.96
CA ASP A 57 -9.48 -0.15 2.95
C ASP A 57 -9.52 -1.36 3.89
N LEU A 58 -9.39 -2.57 3.36
CA LEU A 58 -9.42 -3.80 4.14
C LEU A 58 -8.29 -3.83 5.18
N PHE A 59 -7.07 -3.50 4.77
CA PHE A 59 -5.93 -3.52 5.69
C PHE A 59 -6.01 -2.39 6.72
N ASP A 60 -6.61 -1.25 6.37
CA ASP A 60 -6.88 -0.18 7.34
C ASP A 60 -7.90 -0.63 8.39
N ARG A 61 -8.98 -1.28 7.96
CA ARG A 61 -10.02 -1.78 8.89
C ARG A 61 -9.49 -2.89 9.81
N TYR A 62 -8.50 -3.66 9.34
CA TYR A 62 -7.90 -4.76 10.08
C TYR A 62 -6.56 -4.37 10.71
N SER A 63 -6.35 -3.07 10.96
CA SER A 63 -5.10 -2.54 11.49
C SER A 63 -4.69 -3.13 12.84
N GLU A 64 -5.63 -3.65 13.61
CA GLU A 64 -5.36 -4.29 14.90
C GLU A 64 -4.42 -5.49 14.80
N TYR A 65 -4.34 -6.12 13.63
CA TYR A 65 -3.47 -7.27 13.40
C TYR A 65 -2.04 -6.87 13.02
N ASN A 66 -1.77 -5.58 12.84
CA ASN A 66 -0.44 -5.02 12.57
C ASN A 66 0.22 -5.52 11.28
N TYR A 67 -0.55 -5.85 10.26
CA TYR A 67 -0.04 -6.15 8.93
C TYR A 67 -0.07 -4.91 8.05
N THR A 68 1.01 -4.69 7.30
CA THR A 68 1.14 -3.54 6.40
C THR A 68 1.13 -4.00 4.96
N LEU A 69 0.23 -3.44 4.16
CA LEU A 69 0.14 -3.72 2.73
C LEU A 69 1.08 -2.79 1.97
N ILE A 70 1.88 -3.35 1.06
CA ILE A 70 2.83 -2.59 0.24
C ILE A 70 2.50 -2.80 -1.23
N SER A 71 2.35 -1.70 -1.97
CA SER A 71 2.09 -1.71 -3.40
C SER A 71 3.32 -1.21 -4.15
N THR A 72 3.70 -1.94 -5.20
CA THR A 72 4.86 -1.61 -6.05
C THR A 72 4.45 -1.66 -7.51
N ALA A 73 5.38 -1.31 -8.41
CA ALA A 73 5.15 -1.45 -9.85
C ALA A 73 4.88 -2.91 -10.27
N GLN A 74 5.37 -3.88 -9.50
CA GLN A 74 5.20 -5.30 -9.78
C GLN A 74 3.91 -5.89 -9.24
N GLY A 75 3.26 -5.20 -8.30
CA GLY A 75 2.03 -5.67 -7.68
C GLY A 75 1.95 -5.30 -6.21
N VAL A 76 1.40 -6.21 -5.42
CA VAL A 76 1.11 -5.97 -4.01
C VAL A 76 1.59 -7.13 -3.16
N PHE A 77 2.03 -6.84 -1.96
CA PHE A 77 2.39 -7.86 -0.96
C PHE A 77 2.19 -7.30 0.45
N VAL A 78 2.20 -8.19 1.43
CA VAL A 78 2.14 -7.81 2.85
C VAL A 78 3.58 -7.77 3.38
N ALA A 79 3.95 -6.72 4.08
CA ALA A 79 5.30 -6.60 4.63
C ALA A 79 5.62 -7.75 5.57
N GLU A 80 6.79 -8.33 5.42
CA GLU A 80 7.27 -9.43 6.25
C GLU A 80 8.06 -8.89 7.44
N ASN A 81 8.72 -7.74 7.27
CA ASN A 81 9.58 -7.17 8.30
C ASN A 81 9.59 -5.65 8.23
N LYS A 82 10.17 -5.04 9.25
CA LYS A 82 10.25 -3.59 9.36
C LYS A 82 11.07 -2.95 8.24
N GLN A 83 12.09 -3.65 7.74
CA GLN A 83 12.93 -3.13 6.67
C GLN A 83 12.14 -2.90 5.39
N GLU A 84 11.22 -3.79 5.05
CA GLU A 84 10.35 -3.61 3.88
C GLU A 84 9.44 -2.40 4.02
N ILE A 85 8.95 -2.13 5.23
CA ILE A 85 8.15 -0.94 5.53
C ILE A 85 8.98 0.33 5.35
N ILE A 86 10.22 0.32 5.86
CA ILE A 86 11.14 1.46 5.73
C ILE A 86 11.46 1.74 4.26
N GLU A 87 11.74 0.70 3.48
CA GLU A 87 12.01 0.83 2.05
C GLU A 87 10.83 1.44 1.30
N CYS A 88 9.61 1.00 1.64
CA CYS A 88 8.38 1.55 1.07
C CYS A 88 8.22 3.03 1.42
N ALA A 89 8.38 3.38 2.70
CA ALA A 89 8.28 4.75 3.17
C ALA A 89 9.33 5.66 2.49
N GLU A 90 10.54 5.16 2.32
CA GLU A 90 11.62 5.89 1.65
C GLU A 90 11.30 6.16 0.17
N ARG A 91 10.74 5.17 -0.52
CA ARG A 91 10.33 5.33 -1.92
C ARG A 91 9.22 6.39 -2.05
N ILE A 92 8.24 6.36 -1.16
CA ILE A 92 7.17 7.35 -1.13
C ILE A 92 7.73 8.75 -0.86
N ARG A 93 8.65 8.86 0.08
CA ARG A 93 9.30 10.13 0.40
C ARG A 93 10.03 10.70 -0.82
N ARG A 94 10.83 9.89 -1.50
CA ARG A 94 11.57 10.34 -2.70
C ARG A 94 10.63 10.79 -3.80
N HIS A 95 9.53 10.07 -4.00
CA HIS A 95 8.53 10.46 -4.98
C HIS A 95 7.88 11.80 -4.63
N ALA A 96 7.50 11.98 -3.36
CA ALA A 96 6.90 13.21 -2.88
C ALA A 96 7.85 14.40 -3.02
N MET A 97 9.15 14.21 -2.74
CA MET A 97 10.18 15.24 -2.93
C MET A 97 10.29 15.64 -4.40
N GLY A 98 10.27 14.67 -5.30
CA GLY A 98 10.31 14.94 -6.74
C GLY A 98 9.10 15.73 -7.20
N GLU A 99 7.92 15.38 -6.73
CA GLU A 99 6.69 16.11 -7.07
C GLU A 99 6.71 17.54 -6.50
N LEU A 100 7.21 17.72 -5.28
CA LEU A 100 7.34 19.04 -4.67
C LEU A 100 8.27 19.94 -5.48
N ARG A 101 9.40 19.41 -5.95
CA ARG A 101 10.34 20.16 -6.80
C ARG A 101 9.69 20.56 -8.12
N LYS A 102 8.92 19.66 -8.74
CA LYS A 102 8.19 19.95 -9.97
C LYS A 102 7.17 21.06 -9.75
N TYR A 103 6.42 20.99 -8.67
CA TYR A 103 5.44 22.01 -8.31
C TYR A 103 6.13 23.38 -8.15
N ALA A 104 7.19 23.43 -7.36
CA ALA A 104 7.94 24.68 -7.12
C ALA A 104 8.46 25.26 -8.43
N LYS A 105 8.99 24.42 -9.33
CA LYS A 105 9.49 24.85 -10.64
C LYS A 105 8.37 25.43 -11.51
N LEU A 106 7.22 24.76 -11.58
CA LEU A 106 6.08 25.22 -12.37
C LEU A 106 5.52 26.54 -11.86
N MET A 107 5.47 26.71 -10.55
CA MET A 107 4.96 27.91 -9.92
C MET A 107 6.03 29.00 -9.80
N LYS A 108 7.27 28.73 -10.25
CA LYS A 108 8.42 29.65 -10.15
C LYS A 108 8.67 30.10 -8.71
N LEU A 109 8.50 29.18 -7.78
CA LEU A 109 8.73 29.41 -6.37
C LEU A 109 10.14 28.91 -6.00
N PRO A 110 10.85 29.59 -5.06
CA PRO A 110 12.08 29.05 -4.53
C PRO A 110 11.75 27.79 -3.70
N LEU A 111 12.57 26.75 -3.84
CA LEU A 111 12.43 25.57 -2.98
C LEU A 111 13.10 25.88 -1.65
N ASP A 112 12.30 25.97 -0.59
CA ASP A 112 12.77 26.30 0.74
C ASP A 112 13.48 25.09 1.35
N GLU A 113 14.77 25.24 1.66
CA GLU A 113 15.56 24.18 2.30
C GLU A 113 15.01 23.80 3.68
N GLN A 114 14.43 24.78 4.39
CA GLN A 114 13.80 24.51 5.68
C GLN A 114 12.62 23.55 5.54
N LEU A 115 11.85 23.66 4.46
CA LEU A 115 10.76 22.75 4.16
C LEU A 115 11.28 21.32 3.96
N LEU A 116 12.42 21.18 3.25
CA LEU A 116 13.06 19.89 3.03
C LEU A 116 13.56 19.28 4.34
N VAL A 117 14.17 20.09 5.20
CA VAL A 117 14.65 19.65 6.51
C VAL A 117 13.48 19.18 7.36
N ASN A 118 12.39 19.93 7.41
CA ASN A 118 11.19 19.56 8.16
C ASN A 118 10.58 18.27 7.64
N PHE A 119 10.54 18.06 6.34
CA PHE A 119 10.04 16.84 5.71
C PHE A 119 10.88 15.64 6.13
N ASN A 120 12.21 15.77 6.11
CA ASN A 120 13.12 14.70 6.53
C ASN A 120 12.99 14.39 8.02
N THR A 121 12.79 15.39 8.87
CA THR A 121 12.57 15.21 10.31
C THR A 121 11.31 14.40 10.57
N LYS A 122 10.22 14.71 9.87
CA LYS A 122 8.97 13.96 9.99
C LYS A 122 9.12 12.51 9.54
N LYS A 123 9.92 12.25 8.53
CA LYS A 123 10.25 10.89 8.10
C LYS A 123 10.92 10.11 9.22
N ILE A 124 11.89 10.69 9.90
CA ILE A 124 12.59 10.05 11.01
C ILE A 124 11.63 9.71 12.15
N GLU A 125 10.74 10.63 12.50
CA GLU A 125 9.72 10.41 13.52
C GLU A 125 8.78 9.28 13.14
N ALA A 126 8.32 9.24 11.90
CA ALA A 126 7.43 8.19 11.40
C ALA A 126 8.09 6.81 11.49
N VAL A 127 9.37 6.69 11.12
CA VAL A 127 10.13 5.43 11.20
C VAL A 127 10.25 4.96 12.65
N LYS A 128 10.45 5.87 13.61
CA LYS A 128 10.56 5.51 15.02
C LYS A 128 9.29 4.92 15.61
N ARG A 129 8.13 5.15 15.00
CA ARG A 129 6.83 4.63 15.47
C ARG A 129 6.59 3.17 15.07
N TYR A 130 7.36 2.66 14.14
CA TYR A 130 7.27 1.27 13.74
C TYR A 130 8.21 0.42 14.62
#